data_59cecd6aca50ce95659a589e559fd354
#
_entry.id   59cecd6aca50ce95659a589e559fd354
#
_cell.length_a   1.000
_cell.length_b   1.000
_cell.length_c   1.000
_cell.angle_alpha   90.00
_cell.angle_beta   90.00
_cell.angle_gamma   90.00
#
_symmetry.space_group_name_H-M   'P 1'
#
loop_
_entity.id
_entity.type
_entity.pdbx_description
1 polymer ?
#
loop_
_entity_poly.entity_id
_entity_poly.type
_entity_poly.pdbx_seq_one_letter_code
_entity_poly.pdbx_strand_id
1 'polypeptide(L)'
;MFNLKKVDIVQRNFLRLLRSGAFGWSTRPTERIEPMSQWKWNKLYQISQIHGVTPWIREGIRHYEEDFFLDLKPSLRQHFEEDCTEMTEPPMLQELTNPMLNHKLQQLAEESGMEDPTFNLLLRLVNIARNILTQGISLRQLVMLGVYLRTTRDVIEYEVLKTWIKRLDMERMARLEGALLLVLFHFTEREIRFTNAVVNKSIERTASDIFQLTEKKAADWYFTQGKSIFVRTNDSGAMMWHVKQSAKYMSYYPAEAVTNFVKNFAHSMSHIEE
;
A
#
# COMPACT_ATOMS: atom_id res chain seq x y z
N MET A 1 2.94 17.84 -9.16
CA MET A 1 3.09 16.61 -9.96
C MET A 1 4.34 15.90 -9.49
N PHE A 2 4.24 14.68 -9.00
CA PHE A 2 5.37 13.89 -8.52
C PHE A 2 6.44 13.81 -9.60
N ASN A 3 7.67 14.24 -9.28
CA ASN A 3 8.72 14.30 -10.28
C ASN A 3 9.31 12.90 -10.54
N LEU A 4 8.63 12.11 -11.36
CA LEU A 4 9.07 10.80 -11.80
C LEU A 4 10.49 10.78 -12.41
N LYS A 5 11.02 11.94 -12.85
CA LYS A 5 12.40 12.02 -13.40
C LYS A 5 13.49 11.74 -12.37
N LYS A 6 13.19 11.86 -11.06
CA LYS A 6 14.12 11.52 -9.96
C LYS A 6 14.00 10.07 -9.49
N VAL A 7 13.03 9.33 -10.01
CA VAL A 7 12.74 7.94 -9.66
C VAL A 7 13.46 7.04 -10.65
N ASP A 8 13.98 5.89 -10.20
CA ASP A 8 14.65 4.91 -11.07
C ASP A 8 13.71 4.41 -12.17
N ILE A 9 14.27 4.04 -13.32
CA ILE A 9 13.54 3.54 -14.49
C ILE A 9 12.68 2.31 -14.15
N VAL A 10 13.17 1.42 -13.26
CA VAL A 10 12.42 0.25 -12.79
C VAL A 10 11.14 0.69 -12.09
N GLN A 11 11.23 1.66 -11.19
CA GLN A 11 10.09 2.18 -10.44
C GLN A 11 9.10 2.92 -11.34
N ARG A 12 9.58 3.65 -12.36
CA ARG A 12 8.70 4.31 -13.35
C ARG A 12 7.91 3.30 -14.14
N ASN A 13 8.56 2.29 -14.71
CA ASN A 13 7.88 1.24 -15.46
C ASN A 13 6.97 0.40 -14.57
N PHE A 14 7.40 0.11 -13.35
CA PHE A 14 6.57 -0.56 -12.36
C PHE A 14 5.25 0.18 -12.12
N LEU A 15 5.31 1.50 -11.86
CA LEU A 15 4.11 2.31 -11.64
C LEU A 15 3.23 2.40 -12.90
N ARG A 16 3.83 2.49 -14.10
CA ARG A 16 3.09 2.49 -15.37
C ARG A 16 2.30 1.18 -15.56
N LEU A 17 2.98 0.05 -15.39
CA LEU A 17 2.35 -1.26 -15.49
C LEU A 17 1.28 -1.45 -14.41
N LEU A 18 1.58 -1.09 -13.16
CA LEU A 18 0.63 -1.20 -12.06
C LEU A 18 -0.63 -0.34 -12.28
N ARG A 19 -0.46 0.90 -12.74
CA ARG A 19 -1.59 1.77 -13.07
C ARG A 19 -2.42 1.22 -14.21
N SER A 20 -1.76 0.76 -15.28
CA SER A 20 -2.44 0.18 -16.43
C SER A 20 -3.21 -1.07 -16.06
N GLY A 21 -2.61 -1.99 -15.32
CA GLY A 21 -3.27 -3.23 -14.95
C GLY A 21 -4.34 -3.09 -13.88
N ALA A 22 -4.19 -2.13 -12.94
CA ALA A 22 -5.16 -1.92 -11.88
C ALA A 22 -6.32 -0.99 -12.30
N PHE A 23 -6.06 -0.01 -13.17
CA PHE A 23 -6.99 1.09 -13.45
C PHE A 23 -7.22 1.36 -14.94
N GLY A 24 -6.57 0.63 -15.83
CA GLY A 24 -6.55 0.88 -17.28
C GLY A 24 -7.76 0.37 -18.08
N TRP A 25 -8.90 0.25 -17.47
CA TRP A 25 -10.10 -0.44 -17.99
C TRP A 25 -10.68 0.11 -19.29
N SER A 26 -10.24 1.25 -19.82
CA SER A 26 -10.88 1.85 -20.98
C SER A 26 -10.00 2.61 -21.97
N THR A 27 -8.71 2.73 -21.76
CA THR A 27 -7.86 3.52 -22.66
C THR A 27 -6.51 2.87 -22.90
N ARG A 28 -6.02 2.97 -24.15
CA ARG A 28 -4.63 2.64 -24.47
C ARG A 28 -3.71 3.37 -23.50
N PRO A 29 -2.64 2.71 -22.99
CA PRO A 29 -1.72 3.33 -22.08
C PRO A 29 -1.21 4.66 -22.62
N THR A 30 -1.42 5.75 -21.87
CA THR A 30 -0.96 7.08 -22.28
C THR A 30 0.54 7.28 -22.03
N GLU A 31 1.11 6.47 -21.14
CA GLU A 31 2.54 6.48 -20.79
C GLU A 31 3.24 5.34 -21.53
N ARG A 32 4.39 5.60 -22.16
CA ARG A 32 5.20 4.59 -22.83
C ARG A 32 6.12 3.88 -21.86
N ILE A 33 6.37 2.59 -22.10
CA ILE A 33 7.41 1.84 -21.38
C ILE A 33 8.78 2.37 -21.78
N GLU A 34 9.68 2.50 -20.82
CA GLU A 34 11.08 2.85 -21.06
C GLU A 34 11.91 1.57 -21.24
N PRO A 35 12.92 1.56 -22.13
CA PRO A 35 13.72 0.36 -22.38
C PRO A 35 14.48 -0.07 -21.12
N MET A 36 14.39 -1.35 -20.76
CA MET A 36 15.06 -1.92 -19.59
C MET A 36 15.85 -3.18 -19.98
N SER A 37 17.01 -3.40 -19.30
CA SER A 37 17.72 -4.66 -19.37
C SER A 37 16.93 -5.78 -18.67
N GLN A 38 17.24 -7.05 -19.00
CA GLN A 38 16.61 -8.21 -18.36
C GLN A 38 16.80 -8.23 -16.85
N TRP A 39 17.95 -7.77 -16.35
CA TRP A 39 18.19 -7.63 -14.92
C TRP A 39 17.21 -6.65 -14.26
N LYS A 40 16.90 -5.52 -14.91
CA LYS A 40 15.92 -4.55 -14.41
C LYS A 40 14.50 -5.10 -14.44
N TRP A 41 14.16 -5.91 -15.44
CA TRP A 41 12.87 -6.61 -15.50
C TRP A 41 12.73 -7.64 -14.37
N ASN A 42 13.77 -8.41 -14.06
CA ASN A 42 13.80 -9.31 -12.91
C ASN A 42 13.60 -8.53 -11.59
N LYS A 43 14.27 -7.38 -11.43
CA LYS A 43 14.09 -6.50 -10.27
C LYS A 43 12.64 -6.02 -10.15
N LEU A 44 12.01 -5.64 -11.27
CA LEU A 44 10.60 -5.24 -11.31
C LEU A 44 9.68 -6.39 -10.84
N TYR A 45 9.92 -7.61 -11.30
CA TYR A 45 9.17 -8.79 -10.89
C TYR A 45 9.27 -9.01 -9.37
N GLN A 46 10.47 -8.95 -8.81
CA GLN A 46 10.67 -9.08 -7.36
C GLN A 46 9.95 -7.99 -6.57
N ILE A 47 9.99 -6.74 -7.03
CA ILE A 47 9.23 -5.65 -6.41
C ILE A 47 7.74 -5.98 -6.42
N SER A 48 7.21 -6.53 -7.52
CA SER A 48 5.80 -6.90 -7.62
C SER A 48 5.39 -7.98 -6.63
N GLN A 49 6.27 -8.97 -6.42
CA GLN A 49 6.05 -10.04 -5.44
C GLN A 49 6.09 -9.52 -4.00
N ILE A 50 7.09 -8.70 -3.65
CA ILE A 50 7.23 -8.12 -2.30
C ILE A 50 6.01 -7.28 -1.91
N HIS A 51 5.44 -6.55 -2.87
CA HIS A 51 4.23 -5.75 -2.65
C HIS A 51 2.93 -6.53 -2.86
N GLY A 52 2.97 -7.79 -3.29
CA GLY A 52 1.80 -8.61 -3.58
C GLY A 52 0.92 -8.02 -4.69
N VAL A 53 1.53 -7.40 -5.70
CA VAL A 53 0.83 -6.73 -6.81
C VAL A 53 1.12 -7.35 -8.17
N THR A 54 1.74 -8.53 -8.20
CA THR A 54 2.07 -9.26 -9.43
C THR A 54 0.89 -9.43 -10.39
N PRO A 55 -0.34 -9.75 -9.94
CA PRO A 55 -1.48 -9.91 -10.84
C PRO A 55 -1.80 -8.64 -11.64
N TRP A 56 -1.73 -7.47 -10.99
CA TRP A 56 -1.96 -6.20 -11.70
C TRP A 56 -0.79 -5.81 -12.61
N ILE A 57 0.45 -6.14 -12.23
CA ILE A 57 1.61 -5.96 -13.13
C ILE A 57 1.47 -6.87 -14.36
N ARG A 58 1.06 -8.13 -14.19
CA ARG A 58 0.78 -9.06 -15.30
C ARG A 58 -0.26 -8.49 -16.26
N GLU A 59 -1.37 -7.98 -15.74
CA GLU A 59 -2.40 -7.35 -16.55
C GLU A 59 -1.87 -6.10 -17.26
N GLY A 60 -1.07 -5.28 -16.58
CA GLY A 60 -0.38 -4.16 -17.19
C GLY A 60 0.56 -4.58 -18.33
N ILE A 61 1.31 -5.66 -18.17
CA ILE A 61 2.17 -6.22 -19.24
C ILE A 61 1.32 -6.58 -20.47
N ARG A 62 0.14 -7.19 -20.30
CA ARG A 62 -0.77 -7.51 -21.39
C ARG A 62 -1.25 -6.27 -22.15
N HIS A 63 -1.52 -5.17 -21.43
CA HIS A 63 -1.92 -3.91 -22.05
C HIS A 63 -0.81 -3.25 -22.88
N TYR A 64 0.46 -3.57 -22.62
CA TYR A 64 1.64 -3.06 -23.33
C TYR A 64 2.24 -4.10 -24.30
N GLU A 65 1.54 -5.17 -24.64
CA GLU A 65 2.09 -6.27 -25.42
C GLU A 65 2.63 -5.85 -26.80
N GLU A 66 2.03 -4.81 -27.39
CA GLU A 66 2.46 -4.23 -28.67
C GLU A 66 3.55 -3.13 -28.51
N ASP A 67 3.98 -2.79 -27.27
CA ASP A 67 4.98 -1.77 -27.06
C ASP A 67 6.38 -2.32 -27.35
N PHE A 68 7.09 -1.67 -28.28
CA PHE A 68 8.44 -2.06 -28.72
C PHE A 68 9.45 -2.19 -27.57
N PHE A 69 9.29 -1.41 -26.51
CA PHE A 69 10.19 -1.41 -25.36
C PHE A 69 9.84 -2.45 -24.28
N LEU A 70 8.73 -3.20 -24.47
CA LEU A 70 8.39 -4.32 -23.60
C LEU A 70 9.21 -5.56 -23.99
N ASP A 71 10.52 -5.52 -23.75
CA ASP A 71 11.45 -6.62 -24.06
C ASP A 71 11.56 -7.58 -22.84
N LEU A 72 10.57 -8.47 -22.70
CA LEU A 72 10.52 -9.51 -21.68
C LEU A 72 10.95 -10.86 -22.25
N LYS A 73 11.96 -11.50 -21.63
CA LYS A 73 12.30 -12.89 -21.96
C LYS A 73 11.11 -13.82 -21.69
N PRO A 74 10.92 -14.86 -22.53
CA PRO A 74 9.85 -15.83 -22.37
C PRO A 74 9.81 -16.46 -20.98
N SER A 75 10.98 -16.81 -20.41
CA SER A 75 11.08 -17.37 -19.06
C SER A 75 10.55 -16.43 -17.97
N LEU A 76 10.85 -15.13 -18.06
CA LEU A 76 10.34 -14.16 -17.09
C LEU A 76 8.84 -13.89 -17.31
N ARG A 77 8.37 -13.87 -18.55
CA ARG A 77 6.94 -13.78 -18.85
C ARG A 77 6.18 -14.95 -18.22
N GLN A 78 6.73 -16.16 -18.33
CA GLN A 78 6.19 -17.35 -17.68
C GLN A 78 6.09 -17.20 -16.15
N HIS A 79 7.11 -16.65 -15.50
CA HIS A 79 7.06 -16.38 -14.06
C HIS A 79 5.91 -15.44 -13.66
N PHE A 80 5.60 -14.42 -14.45
CA PHE A 80 4.43 -13.55 -14.22
C PHE A 80 3.10 -14.29 -14.40
N GLU A 81 3.01 -15.24 -15.34
CA GLU A 81 1.79 -16.02 -15.59
C GLU A 81 1.58 -17.10 -14.52
N GLU A 82 2.65 -17.74 -14.04
CA GLU A 82 2.63 -18.80 -13.04
C GLU A 82 2.49 -18.27 -11.60
N ASP A 83 2.67 -16.96 -11.40
CA ASP A 83 2.50 -16.35 -10.08
C ASP A 83 1.04 -16.49 -9.61
N CYS A 84 0.84 -17.34 -8.60
CA CYS A 84 -0.47 -17.67 -8.05
C CYS A 84 -0.97 -16.63 -7.02
N THR A 85 -0.37 -15.45 -6.95
CA THR A 85 -0.87 -14.39 -6.07
C THR A 85 -2.30 -14.03 -6.42
N GLU A 86 -3.23 -14.28 -5.52
CA GLU A 86 -4.63 -13.97 -5.73
C GLU A 86 -4.89 -12.46 -5.61
N MET A 87 -5.85 -11.95 -6.39
CA MET A 87 -6.35 -10.56 -6.26
C MET A 87 -7.33 -10.40 -5.08
N THR A 88 -7.50 -11.44 -4.26
CA THR A 88 -8.39 -11.41 -3.10
C THR A 88 -7.94 -10.38 -2.07
N GLU A 89 -8.90 -9.73 -1.44
CA GLU A 89 -8.60 -8.85 -0.31
C GLU A 89 -8.08 -9.66 0.87
N PRO A 90 -6.99 -9.19 1.50
CA PRO A 90 -6.63 -9.74 2.80
C PRO A 90 -7.79 -9.46 3.78
N PRO A 91 -8.02 -10.35 4.76
CA PRO A 91 -9.06 -10.14 5.74
C PRO A 91 -8.89 -8.76 6.40
N MET A 92 -9.94 -7.95 6.34
CA MET A 92 -9.93 -6.64 6.98
C MET A 92 -10.07 -6.83 8.48
N LEU A 93 -9.11 -6.30 9.23
CA LEU A 93 -9.20 -6.23 10.68
C LEU A 93 -10.25 -5.18 11.06
N GLN A 94 -11.21 -5.59 11.86
CA GLN A 94 -12.31 -4.74 12.31
C GLN A 94 -12.04 -4.10 13.68
N GLU A 95 -10.76 -3.99 14.05
CA GLU A 95 -10.35 -3.54 15.38
C GLU A 95 -9.20 -2.53 15.30
N LEU A 96 -9.27 -1.52 16.13
CA LEU A 96 -8.19 -0.60 16.44
C LEU A 96 -7.48 -1.02 17.75
N THR A 97 -6.21 -0.68 17.88
CA THR A 97 -5.43 -1.00 19.08
C THR A 97 -5.81 -0.11 20.26
N ASN A 98 -6.21 1.14 19.98
CA ASN A 98 -6.70 2.07 20.98
C ASN A 98 -8.14 1.70 21.42
N PRO A 99 -8.38 1.36 22.71
CA PRO A 99 -9.69 0.88 23.15
C PRO A 99 -10.83 1.87 22.92
N MET A 100 -10.55 3.17 23.08
CA MET A 100 -11.57 4.22 22.89
C MET A 100 -11.94 4.36 21.41
N LEU A 101 -10.95 4.36 20.52
CA LEU A 101 -11.19 4.42 19.07
C LEU A 101 -11.85 3.13 18.56
N ASN A 102 -11.44 1.99 19.14
CA ASN A 102 -12.04 0.71 18.80
C ASN A 102 -13.53 0.65 19.20
N HIS A 103 -13.88 1.13 20.39
CA HIS A 103 -15.28 1.25 20.81
C HIS A 103 -16.09 2.12 19.85
N LYS A 104 -15.55 3.29 19.44
CA LYS A 104 -16.19 4.15 18.44
C LYS A 104 -16.38 3.42 17.09
N LEU A 105 -15.38 2.66 16.65
CA LEU A 105 -15.45 1.90 15.39
C LEU A 105 -16.54 0.81 15.44
N GLN A 106 -16.64 0.10 16.56
CA GLN A 106 -17.70 -0.88 16.78
C GLN A 106 -19.11 -0.26 16.80
N GLN A 107 -19.26 0.89 17.44
CA GLN A 107 -20.54 1.63 17.38
C GLN A 107 -20.91 2.01 15.93
N LEU A 108 -19.94 2.44 15.12
CA LEU A 108 -20.19 2.74 13.71
C LEU A 108 -20.58 1.49 12.93
N ALA A 109 -20.01 0.32 13.23
CA ALA A 109 -20.37 -0.95 12.62
C ALA A 109 -21.83 -1.35 12.95
N GLU A 110 -22.26 -1.11 14.19
CA GLU A 110 -23.64 -1.37 14.62
C GLU A 110 -24.63 -0.38 14.00
N GLU A 111 -24.26 0.90 13.87
CA GLU A 111 -25.08 1.97 13.30
C GLU A 111 -25.31 1.79 11.79
N SER A 112 -24.27 1.36 11.02
CA SER A 112 -24.33 1.30 9.55
C SER A 112 -24.62 -0.11 9.01
N GLY A 113 -24.21 -1.15 9.72
CA GLY A 113 -24.17 -2.52 9.24
C GLY A 113 -22.89 -2.84 8.45
N MET A 114 -22.48 -4.09 8.53
CA MET A 114 -21.22 -4.58 7.94
C MET A 114 -21.20 -4.60 6.40
N GLU A 115 -22.36 -4.60 5.77
CA GLU A 115 -22.49 -4.63 4.30
C GLU A 115 -22.59 -3.23 3.68
N ASP A 116 -22.67 -2.16 4.50
CA ASP A 116 -22.73 -0.79 4.03
C ASP A 116 -21.45 -0.42 3.24
N PRO A 117 -21.57 0.05 1.97
CA PRO A 117 -20.39 0.40 1.17
C PRO A 117 -19.59 1.54 1.77
N THR A 118 -20.23 2.49 2.46
CA THR A 118 -19.53 3.61 3.11
C THR A 118 -18.72 3.13 4.30
N PHE A 119 -19.29 2.20 5.09
CA PHE A 119 -18.58 1.58 6.20
C PHE A 119 -17.43 0.68 5.72
N ASN A 120 -17.63 -0.07 4.65
CA ASN A 120 -16.58 -0.85 4.02
C ASN A 120 -15.41 0.03 3.55
N LEU A 121 -15.69 1.23 3.02
CA LEU A 121 -14.63 2.18 2.70
C LEU A 121 -13.89 2.67 3.95
N LEU A 122 -14.62 2.98 5.03
CA LEU A 122 -14.00 3.33 6.31
C LEU A 122 -13.08 2.23 6.84
N LEU A 123 -13.52 0.96 6.80
CA LEU A 123 -12.70 -0.18 7.22
C LEU A 123 -11.41 -0.31 6.40
N ARG A 124 -11.45 -0.05 5.09
CA ARG A 124 -10.25 -0.03 4.24
C ARG A 124 -9.25 1.04 4.69
N LEU A 125 -9.74 2.26 4.94
CA LEU A 125 -8.91 3.35 5.46
C LEU A 125 -8.31 2.98 6.83
N VAL A 126 -9.10 2.43 7.75
CA VAL A 126 -8.64 1.96 9.06
C VAL A 126 -7.54 0.90 8.92
N ASN A 127 -7.71 -0.09 8.03
CA ASN A 127 -6.72 -1.14 7.83
C ASN A 127 -5.41 -0.62 7.22
N ILE A 128 -5.50 0.31 6.26
CA ILE A 128 -4.31 0.97 5.70
C ILE A 128 -3.60 1.76 6.78
N ALA A 129 -4.32 2.54 7.58
CA ALA A 129 -3.78 3.30 8.70
C ALA A 129 -3.00 2.42 9.68
N ARG A 130 -3.58 1.29 10.10
CA ARG A 130 -2.92 0.32 10.99
C ARG A 130 -1.65 -0.26 10.37
N ASN A 131 -1.71 -0.65 9.10
CA ASN A 131 -0.55 -1.18 8.41
C ASN A 131 0.56 -0.14 8.24
N ILE A 132 0.22 1.11 7.96
CA ILE A 132 1.19 2.21 7.91
C ILE A 132 1.94 2.33 9.24
N LEU A 133 1.23 2.22 10.37
CA LEU A 133 1.82 2.34 11.71
C LEU A 133 2.64 1.11 12.12
N THR A 134 2.35 -0.08 11.59
CA THR A 134 2.97 -1.34 12.02
C THR A 134 3.97 -1.91 11.02
N GLN A 135 3.61 -1.98 9.75
CA GLN A 135 4.35 -2.70 8.70
C GLN A 135 4.86 -1.78 7.60
N GLY A 136 4.36 -0.53 7.56
CA GLY A 136 4.63 0.40 6.47
C GLY A 136 3.53 0.41 5.41
N ILE A 137 3.76 1.19 4.35
CA ILE A 137 2.77 1.40 3.31
C ILE A 137 2.71 0.19 2.37
N SER A 138 1.54 -0.43 2.25
CA SER A 138 1.29 -1.52 1.32
C SER A 138 0.71 -1.00 0.00
N LEU A 139 1.44 -1.20 -1.11
CA LEU A 139 0.92 -0.86 -2.44
C LEU A 139 -0.33 -1.67 -2.79
N ARG A 140 -0.39 -2.94 -2.41
CA ARG A 140 -1.58 -3.79 -2.62
C ARG A 140 -2.83 -3.16 -2.01
N GLN A 141 -2.77 -2.73 -0.75
CA GLN A 141 -3.91 -2.10 -0.09
C GLN A 141 -4.31 -0.78 -0.73
N LEU A 142 -3.32 0.05 -1.14
CA LEU A 142 -3.61 1.29 -1.85
C LEU A 142 -4.25 1.05 -3.22
N VAL A 143 -3.80 0.04 -3.97
CA VAL A 143 -4.44 -0.37 -5.23
C VAL A 143 -5.87 -0.80 -4.98
N MET A 144 -6.11 -1.65 -3.99
CA MET A 144 -7.45 -2.13 -3.65
C MET A 144 -8.37 -1.01 -3.18
N LEU A 145 -7.86 -0.05 -2.39
CA LEU A 145 -8.60 1.16 -2.04
C LEU A 145 -8.97 1.95 -3.30
N GLY A 146 -8.05 2.13 -4.23
CA GLY A 146 -8.30 2.83 -5.49
C GLY A 146 -9.32 2.12 -6.37
N VAL A 147 -9.24 0.79 -6.49
CA VAL A 147 -10.24 -0.02 -7.21
C VAL A 147 -11.62 0.15 -6.56
N TYR A 148 -11.69 0.02 -5.23
CA TYR A 148 -12.94 0.19 -4.49
C TYR A 148 -13.57 1.56 -4.71
N LEU A 149 -12.79 2.64 -4.61
CA LEU A 149 -13.27 4.00 -4.86
C LEU A 149 -13.85 4.19 -6.27
N ARG A 150 -13.28 3.55 -7.29
CA ARG A 150 -13.77 3.65 -8.67
C ARG A 150 -15.01 2.80 -8.94
N THR A 151 -15.10 1.62 -8.31
CA THR A 151 -16.21 0.69 -8.51
C THR A 151 -17.46 1.03 -7.70
N THR A 152 -17.28 1.67 -6.51
CA THR A 152 -18.40 1.98 -5.61
C THR A 152 -18.70 3.48 -5.51
N ARG A 153 -18.12 4.29 -6.39
CA ARG A 153 -18.18 5.75 -6.36
C ARG A 153 -19.56 6.35 -6.10
N ASP A 154 -20.58 5.77 -6.72
CA ASP A 154 -21.93 6.36 -6.75
C ASP A 154 -22.82 5.90 -5.58
N VAL A 155 -22.36 4.90 -4.81
CA VAL A 155 -23.09 4.37 -3.65
C VAL A 155 -22.48 4.79 -2.31
N ILE A 156 -21.33 5.48 -2.31
CA ILE A 156 -20.66 5.98 -1.10
C ILE A 156 -21.29 7.30 -0.63
N GLU A 157 -21.66 7.35 0.63
CA GLU A 157 -22.12 8.57 1.31
C GLU A 157 -20.96 9.36 1.89
N TYR A 158 -20.28 10.16 1.06
CA TYR A 158 -19.01 10.82 1.42
C TYR A 158 -19.12 11.78 2.62
N GLU A 159 -20.25 12.44 2.84
CA GLU A 159 -20.42 13.34 3.98
C GLU A 159 -20.56 12.55 5.30
N VAL A 160 -21.23 11.40 5.25
CA VAL A 160 -21.27 10.45 6.36
C VAL A 160 -19.87 9.93 6.66
N LEU A 161 -19.15 9.48 5.63
CA LEU A 161 -17.78 8.99 5.76
C LEU A 161 -16.83 10.03 6.39
N LYS A 162 -16.90 11.29 5.97
CA LYS A 162 -16.11 12.38 6.57
C LYS A 162 -16.40 12.55 8.07
N THR A 163 -17.68 12.43 8.44
CA THR A 163 -18.09 12.49 9.85
C THR A 163 -17.50 11.33 10.65
N TRP A 164 -17.51 10.13 10.10
CA TRP A 164 -16.92 8.94 10.74
C TRP A 164 -15.38 9.02 10.84
N ILE A 165 -14.70 9.48 9.80
CA ILE A 165 -13.26 9.75 9.81
C ILE A 165 -12.91 10.73 10.93
N LYS A 166 -13.69 11.79 11.11
CA LYS A 166 -13.50 12.77 12.19
C LYS A 166 -13.79 12.16 13.55
N ARG A 167 -14.86 11.34 13.71
CA ARG A 167 -15.21 10.64 14.97
C ARG A 167 -14.08 9.71 15.43
N LEU A 168 -13.30 9.13 14.49
CA LEU A 168 -12.15 8.27 14.74
C LEU A 168 -10.82 9.03 14.82
N ASP A 169 -10.79 10.37 14.76
CA ASP A 169 -9.58 11.20 14.76
C ASP A 169 -8.60 10.85 13.62
N MET A 170 -9.09 10.36 12.47
CA MET A 170 -8.31 9.85 11.34
C MET A 170 -8.06 10.87 10.22
N GLU A 171 -8.49 12.12 10.32
CA GLU A 171 -8.48 13.08 9.20
C GLU A 171 -7.07 13.28 8.60
N ARG A 172 -6.02 13.28 9.41
CA ARG A 172 -4.64 13.41 8.92
C ARG A 172 -4.17 12.17 8.19
N MET A 173 -4.53 10.99 8.69
CA MET A 173 -4.20 9.72 8.07
C MET A 173 -4.97 9.55 6.74
N ALA A 174 -6.26 9.83 6.72
CA ALA A 174 -7.06 9.81 5.50
C ALA A 174 -6.52 10.78 4.43
N ARG A 175 -6.00 11.96 4.83
CA ARG A 175 -5.30 12.88 3.92
C ARG A 175 -4.02 12.29 3.35
N LEU A 176 -3.23 11.58 4.15
CA LEU A 176 -2.04 10.87 3.67
C LEU A 176 -2.42 9.79 2.65
N GLU A 177 -3.41 8.96 2.95
CA GLU A 177 -3.87 7.89 2.06
C GLU A 177 -4.41 8.44 0.74
N GLY A 178 -5.26 9.48 0.79
CA GLY A 178 -5.73 10.16 -0.40
C GLY A 178 -4.61 10.79 -1.22
N ALA A 179 -3.63 11.45 -0.57
CA ALA A 179 -2.49 12.04 -1.26
C ALA A 179 -1.59 10.98 -1.92
N LEU A 180 -1.44 9.80 -1.33
CA LEU A 180 -0.72 8.68 -1.96
C LEU A 180 -1.43 8.18 -3.22
N LEU A 181 -2.78 8.10 -3.24
CA LEU A 181 -3.53 7.78 -4.44
C LEU A 181 -3.33 8.81 -5.55
N LEU A 182 -3.32 10.12 -5.22
CA LEU A 182 -3.02 11.18 -6.19
C LEU A 182 -1.62 11.03 -6.79
N VAL A 183 -0.61 10.81 -5.94
CA VAL A 183 0.81 10.77 -6.36
C VAL A 183 1.14 9.48 -7.11
N LEU A 184 0.73 8.32 -6.59
CA LEU A 184 1.14 7.03 -7.13
C LEU A 184 0.26 6.57 -8.29
N PHE A 185 -1.04 6.85 -8.26
CA PHE A 185 -2.00 6.25 -9.20
C PHE A 185 -2.77 7.26 -10.04
N HIS A 186 -2.36 8.54 -10.03
CA HIS A 186 -2.97 9.61 -10.83
C HIS A 186 -4.49 9.76 -10.60
N PHE A 187 -4.95 9.49 -9.37
CA PHE A 187 -6.29 9.87 -8.98
C PHE A 187 -6.45 11.40 -9.03
N THR A 188 -7.65 11.85 -9.26
CA THR A 188 -8.00 13.28 -9.21
C THR A 188 -8.62 13.63 -7.85
N GLU A 189 -8.58 14.88 -7.47
CA GLU A 189 -9.26 15.35 -6.25
C GLU A 189 -10.78 15.06 -6.28
N ARG A 190 -11.37 14.99 -7.47
CA ARG A 190 -12.77 14.61 -7.66
C ARG A 190 -13.07 13.15 -7.38
N GLU A 191 -12.07 12.27 -7.45
CA GLU A 191 -12.16 10.87 -7.08
C GLU A 191 -11.89 10.66 -5.59
N ILE A 192 -11.06 11.52 -4.95
CA ILE A 192 -10.73 11.47 -3.51
C ILE A 192 -11.69 12.36 -2.72
N ARG A 193 -12.97 11.98 -2.67
CA ARG A 193 -14.04 12.80 -2.07
C ARG A 193 -14.12 12.71 -0.55
N PHE A 194 -13.47 11.71 0.04
CA PHE A 194 -13.50 11.47 1.49
C PHE A 194 -12.58 12.39 2.30
N THR A 195 -11.68 13.11 1.65
CA THR A 195 -10.73 14.02 2.31
C THR A 195 -10.23 15.10 1.36
N ASN A 196 -9.70 16.19 1.92
CA ASN A 196 -8.98 17.21 1.16
C ASN A 196 -7.50 16.81 1.07
N ALA A 197 -7.19 15.93 0.12
CA ALA A 197 -5.83 15.45 -0.11
C ALA A 197 -4.99 16.51 -0.81
N VAL A 198 -3.82 16.83 -0.24
CA VAL A 198 -2.88 17.81 -0.82
C VAL A 198 -1.51 17.14 -0.96
N VAL A 199 -0.96 17.21 -2.17
CA VAL A 199 0.38 16.73 -2.45
C VAL A 199 1.41 17.79 -2.06
N ASN A 200 2.34 17.39 -1.19
CA ASN A 200 3.47 18.23 -0.77
C ASN A 200 4.77 17.41 -0.79
N LYS A 201 5.91 18.09 -0.54
CA LYS A 201 7.24 17.43 -0.54
C LYS A 201 7.35 16.26 0.45
N SER A 202 6.63 16.31 1.56
CA SER A 202 6.62 15.21 2.55
C SER A 202 5.93 13.96 1.98
N ILE A 203 4.80 14.15 1.29
CA ILE A 203 4.07 13.05 0.61
C ILE A 203 4.91 12.46 -0.53
N GLU A 204 5.59 13.30 -1.31
CA GLU A 204 6.49 12.83 -2.38
C GLU A 204 7.66 12.01 -1.81
N ARG A 205 8.24 12.41 -0.68
CA ARG A 205 9.26 11.63 0.01
C ARG A 205 8.69 10.31 0.52
N THR A 206 7.52 10.34 1.15
CA THR A 206 6.84 9.12 1.63
C THR A 206 6.57 8.15 0.48
N ALA A 207 6.10 8.62 -0.67
CA ALA A 207 5.91 7.80 -1.86
C ALA A 207 7.23 7.20 -2.39
N SER A 208 8.31 7.98 -2.37
CA SER A 208 9.65 7.49 -2.74
C SER A 208 10.18 6.44 -1.78
N ASP A 209 9.95 6.60 -0.49
CA ASP A 209 10.42 5.67 0.54
C ASP A 209 9.78 4.27 0.43
N ILE A 210 8.59 4.15 -0.15
CA ILE A 210 7.94 2.85 -0.41
C ILE A 210 8.86 1.95 -1.25
N PHE A 211 9.49 2.52 -2.28
CA PHE A 211 10.39 1.78 -3.16
C PHE A 211 11.77 1.52 -2.55
N GLN A 212 12.30 2.45 -1.73
CA GLN A 212 13.57 2.26 -1.03
C GLN A 212 13.50 1.14 0.01
N LEU A 213 12.39 1.06 0.75
CA LEU A 213 12.15 -0.04 1.68
C LEU A 213 12.11 -1.40 0.95
N THR A 214 11.56 -1.41 -0.27
CA THR A 214 11.50 -2.60 -1.12
C THR A 214 12.90 -3.03 -1.58
N GLU A 215 13.78 -2.09 -1.94
CA GLU A 215 15.16 -2.41 -2.35
C GLU A 215 15.94 -3.07 -1.21
N LYS A 216 15.80 -2.59 0.02
CA LYS A 216 16.40 -3.24 1.19
C LYS A 216 15.83 -4.63 1.44
N LYS A 217 14.52 -4.80 1.41
CA LYS A 217 13.88 -6.12 1.57
C LYS A 217 14.29 -7.09 0.46
N ALA A 218 14.42 -6.62 -0.78
CA ALA A 218 14.89 -7.44 -1.89
C ALA A 218 16.37 -7.85 -1.71
N ALA A 219 17.22 -6.96 -1.22
CA ALA A 219 18.61 -7.29 -0.92
C ALA A 219 18.68 -8.33 0.22
N ASP A 220 17.95 -8.15 1.31
CA ASP A 220 17.90 -9.09 2.42
C ASP A 220 17.36 -10.46 1.98
N TRP A 221 16.38 -10.50 1.05
CA TRP A 221 15.83 -11.72 0.49
C TRP A 221 16.85 -12.48 -0.39
N TYR A 222 17.67 -11.77 -1.19
CA TYR A 222 18.77 -12.37 -1.95
C TYR A 222 19.84 -12.99 -1.05
N PHE A 223 20.17 -12.35 0.06
CA PHE A 223 21.12 -12.88 1.02
C PHE A 223 20.58 -14.11 1.77
N THR A 224 19.27 -14.21 1.95
CA THR A 224 18.64 -15.36 2.63
C THR A 224 18.41 -16.56 1.72
N GLN A 225 18.19 -16.41 0.42
CA GLN A 225 18.12 -17.55 -0.52
C GLN A 225 19.48 -18.20 -0.82
N GLY A 226 20.58 -17.46 -0.65
CA GLY A 226 21.95 -17.97 -0.90
C GLY A 226 22.60 -18.70 0.27
N LYS A 227 22.05 -18.68 1.47
CA LYS A 227 22.60 -19.35 2.66
C LYS A 227 21.47 -19.90 3.54
N SER A 228 21.37 -21.26 3.53
CA SER A 228 20.85 -22.12 4.63
C SER A 228 19.84 -21.49 5.62
N ILE A 229 18.70 -22.02 5.62
CA ILE A 229 17.49 -22.19 6.47
C ILE A 229 17.56 -21.76 7.98
N PHE A 230 18.67 -21.24 8.49
CA PHE A 230 18.85 -20.85 9.89
C PHE A 230 19.42 -19.42 10.06
N VAL A 231 18.73 -18.41 9.54
CA VAL A 231 18.90 -17.07 10.09
C VAL A 231 17.69 -16.80 10.99
N ARG A 232 17.85 -16.99 12.29
CA ARG A 232 16.99 -16.33 13.28
C ARG A 232 17.00 -14.85 12.96
N THR A 233 15.88 -14.32 12.50
CA THR A 233 15.65 -12.88 12.44
C THR A 233 15.90 -12.36 13.85
N ASN A 234 16.90 -11.50 14.00
CA ASN A 234 17.19 -10.85 15.28
C ASN A 234 15.92 -10.04 15.64
N ASP A 235 15.15 -10.50 16.63
CA ASP A 235 13.91 -9.85 17.09
C ASP A 235 14.12 -8.38 17.44
N SER A 236 15.32 -8.00 17.90
CA SER A 236 15.71 -6.62 18.17
C SER A 236 15.72 -5.71 16.93
N GLY A 237 16.08 -6.23 15.75
CA GLY A 237 16.08 -5.47 14.50
C GLY A 237 14.67 -5.19 13.98
N ALA A 238 13.79 -6.18 14.06
CA ALA A 238 12.39 -6.05 13.71
C ALA A 238 11.66 -5.06 14.65
N MET A 239 11.90 -5.18 15.95
CA MET A 239 11.37 -4.27 16.97
C MET A 239 11.80 -2.81 16.72
N MET A 240 13.08 -2.57 16.46
CA MET A 240 13.60 -1.22 16.18
C MET A 240 12.99 -0.64 14.89
N TRP A 241 12.73 -1.47 13.90
CA TRP A 241 12.07 -1.05 12.67
C TRP A 241 10.61 -0.63 12.91
N HIS A 242 9.84 -1.41 13.67
CA HIS A 242 8.46 -1.08 14.05
C HIS A 242 8.38 0.23 14.85
N VAL A 243 9.31 0.43 15.79
CA VAL A 243 9.43 1.67 16.58
C VAL A 243 9.67 2.88 15.66
N LYS A 244 10.61 2.79 14.73
CA LYS A 244 10.91 3.86 13.76
C LYS A 244 9.72 4.16 12.86
N GLN A 245 9.00 3.13 12.42
CA GLN A 245 7.83 3.26 11.55
C GLN A 245 6.68 3.97 12.30
N SER A 246 6.36 3.50 13.51
CA SER A 246 5.34 4.13 14.35
C SER A 246 5.68 5.58 14.66
N ALA A 247 6.93 5.89 14.99
CA ALA A 247 7.38 7.26 15.27
C ALA A 247 7.27 8.17 14.02
N LYS A 248 7.62 7.65 12.83
CA LYS A 248 7.53 8.40 11.57
C LYS A 248 6.11 8.85 11.25
N TYR A 249 5.12 8.00 11.54
CA TYR A 249 3.72 8.26 11.20
C TYR A 249 2.85 8.65 12.40
N MET A 250 3.44 8.79 13.59
CA MET A 250 2.72 9.18 14.82
C MET A 250 1.92 10.46 14.66
N SER A 251 2.45 11.46 13.93
CA SER A 251 1.76 12.74 13.72
C SER A 251 0.49 12.64 12.87
N TYR A 252 0.32 11.56 12.11
CA TYR A 252 -0.86 11.33 11.27
C TYR A 252 -2.00 10.66 12.01
N TYR A 253 -1.70 9.80 13.01
CA TYR A 253 -2.70 9.11 13.84
C TYR A 253 -2.17 8.91 15.27
N PRO A 254 -2.06 9.98 16.09
CA PRO A 254 -1.33 9.93 17.35
C PRO A 254 -1.90 8.94 18.37
N ALA A 255 -3.21 8.92 18.56
CA ALA A 255 -3.86 8.06 19.56
C ALA A 255 -3.63 6.56 19.28
N GLU A 256 -3.79 6.13 18.05
CA GLU A 256 -3.57 4.75 17.65
C GLU A 256 -2.07 4.39 17.64
N ALA A 257 -1.21 5.31 17.18
CA ALA A 257 0.24 5.10 17.13
C ALA A 257 0.83 4.88 18.53
N VAL A 258 0.44 5.68 19.53
CA VAL A 258 0.92 5.54 20.92
C VAL A 258 0.48 4.21 21.51
N THR A 259 -0.80 3.84 21.34
CA THR A 259 -1.32 2.59 21.91
C THR A 259 -0.69 1.37 21.23
N ASN A 260 -0.51 1.42 19.90
CA ASN A 260 0.17 0.36 19.14
C ASN A 260 1.64 0.22 19.58
N PHE A 261 2.33 1.35 19.81
CA PHE A 261 3.71 1.34 20.32
C PHE A 261 3.78 0.66 21.69
N VAL A 262 2.92 1.05 22.63
CA VAL A 262 2.88 0.48 24.00
C VAL A 262 2.58 -1.02 23.97
N LYS A 263 1.61 -1.46 23.14
CA LYS A 263 1.26 -2.88 22.99
C LYS A 263 2.43 -3.70 22.44
N ASN A 264 3.08 -3.22 21.39
CA ASN A 264 4.22 -3.91 20.79
C ASN A 264 5.44 -3.95 21.72
N PHE A 265 5.67 -2.86 22.47
CA PHE A 265 6.74 -2.81 23.47
C PHE A 265 6.48 -3.80 24.61
N ALA A 266 5.28 -3.85 25.16
CA ALA A 266 4.90 -4.78 26.23
C ALA A 266 5.04 -6.23 25.77
N HIS A 267 4.59 -6.55 24.54
CA HIS A 267 4.74 -7.89 23.95
C HIS A 267 6.22 -8.29 23.79
N SER A 268 7.07 -7.36 23.36
CA SER A 268 8.50 -7.65 23.21
C SER A 268 9.20 -7.86 24.57
N MET A 269 8.77 -7.16 25.62
CA MET A 269 9.31 -7.36 26.98
C MET A 269 8.94 -8.73 27.53
N SER A 270 7.72 -9.22 27.29
CA SER A 270 7.28 -10.53 27.78
C SER A 270 8.02 -11.70 27.13
N HIS A 271 8.58 -11.54 25.91
CA HIS A 271 9.37 -12.57 25.24
C HIS A 271 10.87 -12.53 25.53
N ILE A 272 11.37 -11.54 26.29
CA ILE A 272 12.77 -11.47 26.71
C ILE A 272 12.99 -12.27 28.03
N GLU A 273 11.91 -12.57 28.74
CA GLU A 273 11.95 -13.30 30.03
C GLU A 273 11.82 -14.84 29.88
N GLU A 274 11.66 -15.36 28.67
CA GLU A 274 11.75 -16.79 28.33
C GLU A 274 13.07 -17.11 27.60
#